data_56ddcbe652537e80ced92234a5d36713
#
_entry.id   56ddcbe652537e80ced92234a5d36713
#
_cell.length_a   1.000
_cell.length_b   1.000
_cell.length_c   1.000
_cell.angle_alpha   90.00
_cell.angle_beta   90.00
_cell.angle_gamma   90.00
#
_symmetry.space_group_name_H-M   'P 1'
#
loop_
_entity.id
_entity.type
_entity.pdbx_description
1 polymer ?
#
loop_
_entity_poly.entity_id
_entity_poly.type
_entity_poly.pdbx_seq_one_letter_code
_entity_poly.pdbx_strand_id
1 'polypeptide(L)'
;MSESEHHRSLVQALAIEIFGDLIWNNKPIVYCDIQDGCSSEPPLIGNNRPDVFARDIATSLSIIGEAKTASDIDNLHTSMQLTSFFDYLRDSPRGEFWLGVPWLSAGTAIRVSMGIRQKLNAEHIPICVVAFMIGNTTLRRIWRV
;
A
#
# COMPACT_ATOMS: atom_id res chain seq x y z
N MET A 1 21.26 -1.31 8.11
CA MET A 1 20.19 -1.87 7.24
C MET A 1 20.34 -1.21 5.86
N SER A 2 20.43 -2.02 4.80
CA SER A 2 20.46 -1.50 3.44
C SER A 2 19.09 -0.94 3.04
N GLU A 3 19.01 -0.12 1.98
CA GLU A 3 17.75 0.44 1.48
C GLU A 3 16.76 -0.67 1.07
N SER A 4 17.26 -1.72 0.42
CA SER A 4 16.42 -2.87 0.03
C SER A 4 15.89 -3.66 1.23
N GLU A 5 16.67 -3.77 2.31
CA GLU A 5 16.20 -4.40 3.56
C GLU A 5 15.17 -3.52 4.26
N HIS A 6 15.40 -2.21 4.25
CA HIS A 6 14.44 -1.25 4.83
C HIS A 6 13.11 -1.31 4.06
N HIS A 7 13.15 -1.29 2.73
CA HIS A 7 11.95 -1.44 1.91
C HIS A 7 11.22 -2.75 2.20
N ARG A 8 11.94 -3.88 2.25
CA ARG A 8 11.35 -5.18 2.58
C ARG A 8 10.67 -5.17 3.95
N SER A 9 11.29 -4.56 4.94
CA SER A 9 10.70 -4.44 6.28
C SER A 9 9.42 -3.62 6.28
N LEU A 10 9.35 -2.55 5.47
CA LEU A 10 8.14 -1.76 5.29
C LEU A 10 7.04 -2.58 4.61
N VAL A 11 7.37 -3.36 3.58
CA VAL A 11 6.39 -4.23 2.88
C VAL A 11 5.81 -5.25 3.86
N GLN A 12 6.65 -5.92 4.65
CA GLN A 12 6.20 -6.88 5.66
C GLN A 12 5.29 -6.24 6.69
N ALA A 13 5.68 -5.10 7.23
CA ALA A 13 4.88 -4.37 8.22
C ALA A 13 3.53 -3.93 7.64
N LEU A 14 3.52 -3.44 6.40
CA LEU A 14 2.30 -3.02 5.71
C LEU A 14 1.37 -4.21 5.44
N ALA A 15 1.90 -5.35 5.00
CA ALA A 15 1.12 -6.55 4.76
C ALA A 15 0.45 -7.06 6.04
N ILE A 16 1.15 -7.01 7.18
CA ILE A 16 0.60 -7.37 8.48
C ILE A 16 -0.56 -6.45 8.88
N GLU A 17 -0.42 -5.14 8.65
CA GLU A 17 -1.49 -4.17 8.93
C GLU A 17 -2.72 -4.40 8.06
N ILE A 18 -2.55 -4.60 6.77
CA ILE A 18 -3.65 -4.88 5.84
C ILE A 18 -4.35 -6.19 6.21
N PHE A 19 -3.60 -7.24 6.48
CA PHE A 19 -4.14 -8.53 6.90
C PHE A 19 -4.92 -8.41 8.22
N GLY A 20 -4.37 -7.69 9.20
CA GLY A 20 -5.03 -7.47 10.49
C GLY A 20 -6.34 -6.69 10.37
N ASP A 21 -6.42 -5.73 9.44
CA ASP A 21 -7.65 -4.98 9.17
C ASP A 21 -8.73 -5.86 8.53
N LEU A 22 -8.35 -6.82 7.70
CA LEU A 22 -9.27 -7.69 6.95
C LEU A 22 -9.74 -8.93 7.72
N ILE A 23 -8.94 -9.44 8.65
CA ILE A 23 -9.14 -10.75 9.28
C ILE A 23 -10.42 -10.83 10.12
N TRP A 24 -10.94 -9.70 10.59
CA TRP A 24 -12.07 -9.67 11.53
C TRP A 24 -13.40 -10.11 10.94
N ASN A 25 -13.58 -10.02 9.63
CA ASN A 25 -14.88 -10.23 9.03
C ASN A 25 -14.92 -11.33 7.96
N ASN A 26 -13.76 -11.74 7.38
CA ASN A 26 -13.75 -12.61 6.20
C ASN A 26 -12.42 -13.37 6.07
N LYS A 27 -12.34 -14.25 5.08
CA LYS A 27 -11.11 -14.94 4.68
C LYS A 27 -10.45 -14.16 3.53
N PRO A 28 -9.59 -13.15 3.81
CA PRO A 28 -8.96 -12.39 2.75
C PRO A 28 -7.93 -13.23 2.02
N ILE A 29 -7.76 -12.94 0.73
CA ILE A 29 -6.61 -13.40 -0.04
C ILE A 29 -5.61 -12.25 -0.06
N VAL A 30 -4.39 -12.49 0.41
CA VAL A 30 -3.33 -11.49 0.46
C VAL A 30 -2.12 -12.00 -0.30
N TYR A 31 -1.64 -11.20 -1.25
CA TYR A 31 -0.42 -11.44 -2.02
C TYR A 31 0.61 -10.38 -1.64
N CYS A 32 1.84 -10.80 -1.37
CA CYS A 32 2.93 -9.91 -1.01
C CYS A 32 4.14 -10.16 -1.91
N ASP A 33 4.81 -9.08 -2.33
CA ASP A 33 6.07 -9.18 -3.05
C ASP A 33 7.24 -9.29 -2.05
N ILE A 34 7.33 -10.45 -1.42
CA ILE A 34 8.41 -10.80 -0.50
C ILE A 34 9.08 -12.06 -1.02
N GLN A 35 10.38 -12.01 -1.23
CA GLN A 35 11.18 -13.09 -1.84
C GLN A 35 11.51 -14.24 -0.87
N ASP A 36 10.64 -14.60 0.03
CA ASP A 36 10.89 -15.67 0.99
C ASP A 36 10.16 -17.01 0.67
N GLY A 37 9.51 -17.07 -0.47
CA GLY A 37 8.88 -18.29 -0.98
C GLY A 37 7.57 -18.70 -0.31
N CYS A 38 7.05 -17.90 0.62
CA CYS A 38 5.85 -18.24 1.38
C CYS A 38 4.57 -17.55 0.90
N SER A 39 4.67 -16.57 0.02
CA SER A 39 3.51 -15.85 -0.52
C SER A 39 3.52 -15.81 -2.05
N SER A 40 2.33 -15.81 -2.64
CA SER A 40 2.19 -15.61 -4.08
C SER A 40 2.46 -14.15 -4.45
N GLU A 41 3.07 -13.94 -5.61
CA GLU A 41 3.30 -12.60 -6.13
C GLU A 41 1.97 -11.86 -6.37
N PRO A 42 1.90 -10.55 -6.05
CA PRO A 42 0.77 -9.71 -6.47
C PRO A 42 0.61 -9.70 -7.99
N PRO A 43 -0.61 -9.49 -8.51
CA PRO A 43 -0.83 -9.38 -9.94
C PRO A 43 -0.20 -8.10 -10.51
N LEU A 44 0.11 -8.11 -11.79
CA LEU A 44 0.46 -6.89 -12.53
C LEU A 44 -0.78 -6.02 -12.69
N ILE A 45 -0.62 -4.74 -12.39
CA ILE A 45 -1.64 -3.71 -12.59
C ILE A 45 -1.06 -2.66 -13.54
N GLY A 46 -1.55 -2.66 -14.77
CA GLY A 46 -0.84 -1.99 -15.85
C GLY A 46 0.53 -2.65 -16.02
N ASN A 47 1.59 -1.84 -16.01
CA ASN A 47 2.97 -2.32 -16.07
C ASN A 47 3.63 -2.39 -14.68
N ASN A 48 2.86 -2.24 -13.62
CA ASN A 48 3.38 -2.16 -12.26
C ASN A 48 2.86 -3.30 -11.40
N ARG A 49 3.73 -3.84 -10.56
CA ARG A 49 3.35 -4.82 -9.55
C ARG A 49 3.35 -4.13 -8.19
N PRO A 50 2.20 -4.10 -7.48
CA PRO A 50 2.18 -3.56 -6.13
C PRO A 50 2.95 -4.46 -5.16
N ASP A 51 3.42 -3.89 -4.06
CA ASP A 51 4.08 -4.67 -3.01
C ASP A 51 3.10 -5.59 -2.28
N VAL A 52 1.86 -5.15 -2.12
CA VAL A 52 0.78 -5.92 -1.49
C VAL A 52 -0.50 -5.78 -2.31
N PHE A 53 -1.16 -6.90 -2.55
CA PHE A 53 -2.50 -6.92 -3.10
C PHE A 53 -3.38 -7.80 -2.23
N ALA A 54 -4.51 -7.27 -1.77
CA ALA A 54 -5.44 -8.03 -0.96
C ALA A 54 -6.84 -7.93 -1.56
N ARG A 55 -7.59 -9.02 -1.47
CA ARG A 55 -8.97 -9.08 -1.92
C ARG A 55 -9.82 -9.81 -0.90
N ASP A 56 -10.95 -9.19 -0.58
CA ASP A 56 -12.02 -9.82 0.17
C ASP A 56 -13.13 -10.21 -0.79
N ILE A 57 -13.28 -11.51 -1.04
CA ILE A 57 -14.25 -12.04 -2.01
C ILE A 57 -15.67 -11.75 -1.54
N ALA A 58 -15.93 -11.82 -0.23
CA ALA A 58 -17.27 -11.65 0.32
C ALA A 58 -17.81 -10.22 0.13
N THR A 59 -16.95 -9.21 0.24
CA THR A 59 -17.34 -7.79 0.13
C THR A 59 -16.93 -7.15 -1.20
N SER A 60 -16.22 -7.88 -2.05
CA SER A 60 -15.62 -7.37 -3.30
C SER A 60 -14.62 -6.23 -3.08
N LEU A 61 -14.05 -6.12 -1.89
CA LEU A 61 -13.03 -5.14 -1.56
C LEU A 61 -11.70 -5.55 -2.20
N SER A 62 -11.06 -4.62 -2.90
CA SER A 62 -9.69 -4.76 -3.38
C SER A 62 -8.81 -3.72 -2.72
N ILE A 63 -7.70 -4.16 -2.14
CA ILE A 63 -6.71 -3.29 -1.51
C ILE A 63 -5.40 -3.40 -2.28
N ILE A 64 -4.83 -2.26 -2.63
CA ILE A 64 -3.47 -2.16 -3.13
C ILE A 64 -2.63 -1.50 -2.06
N GLY A 65 -1.54 -2.16 -1.67
CA GLY A 65 -0.55 -1.64 -0.74
C GLY A 65 0.79 -1.41 -1.45
N GLU A 66 1.39 -0.28 -1.16
CA GLU A 66 2.73 0.07 -1.66
C GLU A 66 3.57 0.58 -0.50
N ALA A 67 4.83 0.17 -0.44
CA ALA A 67 5.78 0.66 0.54
C ALA A 67 6.82 1.54 -0.16
N LYS A 68 7.13 2.68 0.43
CA LYS A 68 8.13 3.61 -0.11
C LYS A 68 9.10 4.05 0.99
N THR A 69 10.38 4.04 0.67
CA THR A 69 11.38 4.72 1.50
C THR A 69 11.25 6.23 1.32
N ALA A 70 11.86 7.01 2.22
CA ALA A 70 11.71 8.47 2.19
C ALA A 70 12.12 9.11 0.85
N SER A 71 13.13 8.57 0.17
CA SER A 71 13.63 9.07 -1.10
C SER A 71 12.72 8.76 -2.29
N ASP A 72 11.83 7.77 -2.16
CA ASP A 72 11.05 7.25 -3.30
C ASP A 72 9.60 7.70 -3.32
N ILE A 73 9.14 8.44 -2.33
CA ILE A 73 7.73 8.83 -2.22
C ILE A 73 7.37 9.86 -3.30
N ASP A 74 8.19 10.90 -3.44
CA ASP A 74 7.90 12.05 -4.31
C ASP A 74 8.84 12.05 -5.52
N ASN A 75 8.64 11.11 -6.43
CA ASN A 75 9.34 11.05 -7.69
C ASN A 75 8.40 10.62 -8.83
N LEU A 76 8.87 10.76 -10.08
CA LEU A 76 8.07 10.45 -11.26
C LEU A 76 7.68 8.97 -11.32
N HIS A 77 8.57 8.06 -10.97
CA HIS A 77 8.30 6.63 -10.98
C HIS A 77 7.14 6.27 -10.04
N THR A 78 7.17 6.75 -8.81
CA THR A 78 6.09 6.56 -7.84
C THR A 78 4.78 7.19 -8.33
N SER A 79 4.84 8.39 -8.89
CA SER A 79 3.67 9.05 -9.46
C SER A 79 3.00 8.20 -10.55
N MET A 80 3.78 7.58 -11.43
CA MET A 80 3.29 6.69 -12.48
C MET A 80 2.68 5.39 -11.90
N GLN A 81 3.34 4.79 -10.92
CA GLN A 81 2.83 3.60 -10.23
C GLN A 81 1.48 3.87 -9.56
N LEU A 82 1.41 4.92 -8.76
CA LEU A 82 0.20 5.28 -8.03
C LEU A 82 -0.94 5.62 -8.99
N THR A 83 -0.64 6.29 -10.11
CA THR A 83 -1.65 6.56 -11.15
C THR A 83 -2.27 5.26 -11.66
N SER A 84 -1.47 4.25 -11.97
CA SER A 84 -1.96 2.93 -12.42
C SER A 84 -2.81 2.25 -11.33
N PHE A 85 -2.39 2.35 -10.06
CA PHE A 85 -3.10 1.72 -8.95
C PHE A 85 -4.45 2.38 -8.69
N PHE A 86 -4.52 3.70 -8.69
CA PHE A 86 -5.78 4.42 -8.54
C PHE A 86 -6.74 4.18 -9.73
N ASP A 87 -6.21 4.11 -10.96
CA ASP A 87 -7.03 3.76 -12.13
C ASP A 87 -7.67 2.38 -11.98
N TYR A 88 -6.91 1.40 -11.52
CA TYR A 88 -7.43 0.06 -11.24
C TYR A 88 -8.49 0.07 -10.13
N LEU A 89 -8.21 0.74 -9.02
CA LEU A 89 -9.13 0.79 -7.88
C LEU A 89 -10.42 1.55 -8.21
N ARG A 90 -10.33 2.57 -9.05
CA ARG A 90 -11.50 3.31 -9.51
C ARG A 90 -12.52 2.43 -10.23
N ASP A 91 -12.03 1.46 -11.01
CA ASP A 91 -12.87 0.51 -11.75
C ASP A 91 -13.28 -0.70 -10.91
N SER A 92 -12.78 -0.84 -9.70
CA SER A 92 -13.15 -1.90 -8.77
C SER A 92 -14.44 -1.56 -8.03
N PRO A 93 -15.29 -2.55 -7.67
CA PRO A 93 -16.54 -2.28 -6.93
C PRO A 93 -16.30 -1.57 -5.59
N ARG A 94 -15.23 -1.96 -4.89
CA ARG A 94 -14.73 -1.31 -3.68
C ARG A 94 -13.22 -1.35 -3.71
N GLY A 95 -12.58 -0.20 -3.67
CA GLY A 95 -11.14 -0.08 -3.69
C GLY A 95 -10.61 0.70 -2.50
N GLU A 96 -9.47 0.31 -1.95
CA GLU A 96 -8.70 1.07 -0.97
C GLU A 96 -7.23 1.06 -1.36
N PHE A 97 -6.56 2.18 -1.12
CA PHE A 97 -5.13 2.29 -1.33
C PHE A 97 -4.41 2.47 0.02
N TRP A 98 -3.37 1.68 0.24
CA TRP A 98 -2.55 1.73 1.45
C TRP A 98 -1.10 2.06 1.11
N LEU A 99 -0.52 3.02 1.81
CA LEU A 99 0.87 3.45 1.60
C LEU A 99 1.65 3.35 2.91
N GLY A 100 2.63 2.44 2.94
CA GLY A 100 3.53 2.24 4.06
C GLY A 100 4.82 3.04 3.88
N VAL A 101 5.19 3.85 4.87
CA VAL A 101 6.33 4.77 4.78
C VAL A 101 7.08 4.85 6.11
N PRO A 102 8.32 5.36 6.13
CA PRO A 102 9.01 5.67 7.37
C PRO A 102 8.26 6.70 8.20
N TRP A 103 8.46 6.68 9.52
CA TRP A 103 7.72 7.48 10.49
C TRP A 103 7.61 8.96 10.14
N LEU A 104 8.70 9.59 9.72
CA LEU A 104 8.73 11.02 9.42
C LEU A 104 8.22 11.39 8.02
N SER A 105 7.86 10.39 7.22
CA SER A 105 7.45 10.61 5.81
C SER A 105 5.93 10.66 5.60
N ALA A 106 5.15 10.57 6.66
CA ALA A 106 3.68 10.51 6.57
C ALA A 106 3.08 11.73 5.86
N GLY A 107 3.54 12.93 6.19
CA GLY A 107 3.04 14.17 5.56
C GLY A 107 3.26 14.20 4.05
N THR A 108 4.45 13.83 3.61
CA THR A 108 4.78 13.72 2.17
C THR A 108 3.93 12.65 1.49
N ALA A 109 3.77 11.50 2.12
CA ALA A 109 2.97 10.39 1.60
C ALA A 109 1.49 10.79 1.43
N ILE A 110 0.91 11.47 2.41
CA ILE A 110 -0.47 11.98 2.34
C ILE A 110 -0.60 12.98 1.19
N ARG A 111 0.28 13.96 1.12
CA ARG A 111 0.25 14.99 0.07
C ARG A 111 0.35 14.40 -1.32
N VAL A 112 1.31 13.49 -1.55
CA VAL A 112 1.54 12.89 -2.87
C VAL A 112 0.36 12.01 -3.28
N SER A 113 -0.09 11.11 -2.41
CA SER A 113 -1.19 10.19 -2.72
C SER A 113 -2.51 10.91 -2.93
N MET A 114 -2.84 11.89 -2.10
CA MET A 114 -4.05 12.70 -2.27
C MET A 114 -4.01 13.53 -3.56
N GLY A 115 -2.85 14.09 -3.91
CA GLY A 115 -2.68 14.86 -5.14
C GLY A 115 -2.94 14.02 -6.39
N ILE A 116 -2.44 12.79 -6.43
CA ILE A 116 -2.67 11.87 -7.55
C ILE A 116 -4.15 11.46 -7.60
N ARG A 117 -4.74 11.09 -6.47
CA ARG A 117 -6.16 10.74 -6.35
C ARG A 117 -7.04 11.85 -6.91
N GLN A 118 -6.76 13.09 -6.56
CA GLN A 118 -7.51 14.25 -7.02
C GLN A 118 -7.40 14.45 -8.55
N LYS A 119 -6.19 14.32 -9.11
CA LYS A 119 -5.99 14.44 -10.55
C LYS A 119 -6.76 13.41 -11.36
N LEU A 120 -7.04 12.25 -10.79
CA LEU A 120 -7.76 11.16 -11.43
C LEU A 120 -9.26 11.16 -11.14
N ASN A 121 -9.77 12.16 -10.42
CA ASN A 121 -11.16 12.20 -9.96
C ASN A 121 -11.57 10.90 -9.24
N ALA A 122 -10.70 10.44 -8.36
CA ALA A 122 -10.84 9.17 -7.62
C ALA A 122 -11.02 9.42 -6.11
N GLU A 123 -11.63 10.54 -5.73
CA GLU A 123 -11.79 10.96 -4.33
C GLU A 123 -12.60 9.97 -3.49
N HIS A 124 -13.41 9.14 -4.12
CA HIS A 124 -14.18 8.09 -3.45
C HIS A 124 -13.31 6.91 -2.96
N ILE A 125 -12.06 6.81 -3.38
CA ILE A 125 -11.15 5.76 -2.96
C ILE A 125 -10.48 6.18 -1.64
N PRO A 126 -10.71 5.46 -0.52
CA PRO A 126 -10.01 5.73 0.72
C PRO A 126 -8.51 5.50 0.59
N ILE A 127 -7.73 6.36 1.22
CA ILE A 127 -6.28 6.20 1.36
C ILE A 127 -5.95 5.96 2.83
N CYS A 128 -5.21 4.88 3.11
CA CYS A 128 -4.60 4.63 4.40
C CYS A 128 -3.09 4.86 4.29
N VAL A 129 -2.57 5.84 4.99
CA VAL A 129 -1.12 6.02 5.13
C VAL A 129 -0.69 5.48 6.47
N VAL A 130 0.25 4.53 6.45
CA VAL A 130 0.79 3.92 7.67
C VAL A 130 2.27 4.30 7.78
N ALA A 131 2.60 5.04 8.81
CA ALA A 131 3.98 5.37 9.12
C ALA A 131 4.53 4.39 10.15
N PHE A 132 5.71 3.84 9.86
CA PHE A 132 6.37 2.85 10.69
C PHE A 132 7.70 3.36 11.25
N MET A 133 7.92 3.09 12.52
CA MET A 133 9.24 3.12 13.13
C MET A 133 9.62 1.67 13.41
N ILE A 134 10.45 1.10 12.54
CA ILE A 134 10.84 -0.30 12.60
C ILE A 134 12.07 -0.45 13.50
N GLY A 135 12.00 -1.39 14.46
CA GLY A 135 13.05 -1.70 15.43
C GLY A 135 12.73 -2.98 16.17
N ASN A 136 13.28 -3.16 17.36
CA ASN A 136 12.96 -4.30 18.23
C ASN A 136 11.46 -4.37 18.55
N THR A 137 10.83 -3.21 18.70
CA THR A 137 9.38 -3.04 18.74
C THR A 137 9.01 -2.11 17.61
N THR A 138 8.12 -2.56 16.71
CA THR A 138 7.64 -1.72 15.61
C THR A 138 6.48 -0.86 16.11
N LEU A 139 6.66 0.45 16.00
CA LEU A 139 5.60 1.43 16.23
C LEU A 139 4.97 1.83 14.91
N ARG A 140 3.68 2.11 14.95
CA ARG A 140 2.92 2.54 13.76
C ARG A 140 1.94 3.65 14.08
N ARG A 141 1.64 4.43 13.08
CA ARG A 141 0.58 5.42 13.11
C ARG A 141 -0.15 5.43 11.77
N ILE A 142 -1.48 5.49 11.83
CA ILE A 142 -2.33 5.36 10.65
C ILE A 142 -3.13 6.63 10.47
N TRP A 143 -3.18 7.13 9.23
CA TRP A 143 -4.06 8.19 8.77
C TRP A 143 -4.98 7.64 7.69
N ARG A 144 -6.27 7.87 7.84
CA ARG A 144 -7.28 7.54 6.83
C ARG A 144 -7.82 8.83 6.24
N VAL A 145 -7.68 9.01 4.94
CA VAL A 145 -8.06 10.22 4.23
C VAL A 145 -8.85 9.92 2.96
#